data_e4c0f9ccba70ade878a709093ebb621d
#
_entry.id   e4c0f9ccba70ade878a709093ebb621d
#
_cell.length_a   1.000
_cell.length_b   1.000
_cell.length_c   1.000
_cell.angle_alpha   90.00
_cell.angle_beta   90.00
_cell.angle_gamma   90.00
#
_symmetry.space_group_name_H-M   'P 1'
#
loop_
_entity.id
_entity.type
_entity.pdbx_description
1 polymer ?
#
loop_
_entity_poly.entity_id
_entity_poly.type
_entity_poly.pdbx_seq_one_letter_code
_entity_poly.pdbx_strand_id
1 'polypeptide(L)'
;MRLLPALALAGALPALLVAQPARQAAAPRADTLRTAGLTAPVEILTDAYGIAHLYARNEHDLFFAQGYNAARDRLFQFELWRRQATGTVAELLGPAEVERDIGARLFRFRGDLDREFAHYHPRGEAIIRAFTDGVNAYITAARRNPAALPLEFRLLGTLPEPWTPDVVISRHAGLLANVREELDLGRAVHAVGEAAVRRLEHFHPRQPRLALDSAIDGALLSRDILARYNAFRRPVEFRPEHIVASAARSTPDAFATLSRAARAAQRAMETDVRRDIGSNNWVVHGSRSASGWPLLANDPHRAIGAPSLRYWAHLVAPGWNVIGGGEPTIPGISIGHNEHGAWGLTIFTTDAEDLHVYTTNPADPREYRYRGGCERMREIVDTIRVK
;
A
#
# COMPACT_ATOMS: atom_id res chain seq x y z
N MET A 1 80.17 11.31 6.53
CA MET A 1 79.09 10.80 5.66
C MET A 1 77.83 11.63 5.93
N ARG A 2 77.57 12.61 5.08
CA ARG A 2 76.48 13.60 5.29
C ARG A 2 75.28 13.14 4.43
N LEU A 3 74.13 12.89 5.01
CA LEU A 3 72.86 12.63 4.38
C LEU A 3 72.11 13.98 4.19
N LEU A 4 71.83 14.31 2.94
CA LEU A 4 70.96 15.41 2.55
C LEU A 4 69.48 14.95 2.56
N PRO A 5 68.54 15.79 3.04
CA PRO A 5 67.12 15.50 2.87
C PRO A 5 66.61 16.01 1.52
N ALA A 6 65.86 15.14 0.84
CA ALA A 6 65.14 15.50 -0.39
C ALA A 6 63.87 16.30 -0.04
N LEU A 7 63.77 17.51 -0.60
CA LEU A 7 62.55 18.33 -0.58
C LEU A 7 61.58 17.82 -1.66
N ALA A 8 60.44 17.35 -1.26
CA ALA A 8 59.32 17.06 -2.18
C ALA A 8 58.49 18.34 -2.39
N LEU A 9 58.52 18.88 -3.60
CA LEU A 9 57.63 19.97 -4.02
C LEU A 9 56.28 19.42 -4.36
N ALA A 10 55.26 19.67 -3.51
CA ALA A 10 53.86 19.36 -3.84
C ALA A 10 53.29 20.52 -4.68
N GLY A 11 53.15 20.29 -5.98
CA GLY A 11 52.48 21.22 -6.87
C GLY A 11 50.95 21.17 -6.67
N ALA A 12 50.38 22.23 -6.14
CA ALA A 12 48.95 22.42 -6.09
C ALA A 12 48.42 22.82 -7.47
N LEU A 13 47.71 21.92 -8.14
CA LEU A 13 46.93 22.26 -9.35
C LEU A 13 45.68 23.01 -8.90
N PRO A 14 45.35 24.18 -9.45
CA PRO A 14 44.08 24.84 -9.17
C PRO A 14 42.97 24.03 -9.84
N ALA A 15 42.04 23.49 -9.05
CA ALA A 15 40.78 22.90 -9.54
C ALA A 15 39.97 24.05 -10.16
N LEU A 16 39.89 24.09 -11.47
CA LEU A 16 38.93 24.89 -12.19
C LEU A 16 37.51 24.35 -11.86
N LEU A 17 36.84 25.00 -10.94
CA LEU A 17 35.39 24.84 -10.76
C LEU A 17 34.70 25.36 -12.03
N VAL A 18 34.40 24.48 -12.95
CA VAL A 18 33.51 24.77 -14.06
C VAL A 18 32.11 24.93 -13.46
N ALA A 19 31.68 26.17 -13.27
CA ALA A 19 30.30 26.46 -12.91
C ALA A 19 29.38 25.87 -13.98
N GLN A 20 28.67 24.82 -13.65
CA GLN A 20 27.60 24.34 -14.53
C GLN A 20 26.60 25.49 -14.73
N PRO A 21 26.23 25.80 -15.98
CA PRO A 21 25.21 26.80 -16.23
C PRO A 21 23.93 26.37 -15.50
N ALA A 22 23.38 27.27 -14.69
CA ALA A 22 22.11 27.05 -14.05
C ALA A 22 21.11 26.63 -15.14
N ARG A 23 20.53 25.42 -15.01
CA ARG A 23 19.47 24.98 -15.90
C ARG A 23 18.40 26.06 -15.85
N GLN A 24 18.19 26.77 -16.93
CA GLN A 24 17.04 27.67 -17.06
C GLN A 24 15.81 26.83 -16.81
N ALA A 25 15.05 27.19 -15.75
CA ALA A 25 13.77 26.55 -15.47
C ALA A 25 12.90 26.69 -16.73
N ALA A 26 12.45 25.55 -17.25
CA ALA A 26 11.52 25.57 -18.37
C ALA A 26 10.28 26.37 -17.96
N ALA A 27 9.78 27.21 -18.90
CA ALA A 27 8.56 27.95 -18.64
C ALA A 27 7.43 27.02 -18.19
N PRO A 28 6.64 27.40 -17.18
CA PRO A 28 5.54 26.57 -16.68
C PRO A 28 4.58 26.26 -17.85
N ARG A 29 4.29 24.98 -18.02
CA ARG A 29 3.29 24.51 -18.97
C ARG A 29 1.94 24.50 -18.27
N ALA A 30 0.96 25.23 -18.80
CA ALA A 30 -0.42 25.18 -18.37
C ALA A 30 -1.25 24.37 -19.37
N ASP A 31 -2.07 23.47 -18.85
CA ASP A 31 -3.05 22.72 -19.63
C ASP A 31 -4.41 22.77 -18.91
N THR A 32 -5.50 22.77 -19.68
CA THR A 32 -6.84 22.78 -19.14
C THR A 32 -7.55 21.49 -19.50
N LEU A 33 -7.79 20.67 -18.48
CA LEU A 33 -8.55 19.42 -18.61
C LEU A 33 -10.01 19.66 -18.23
N ARG A 34 -10.92 19.11 -19.01
CA ARG A 34 -12.35 19.11 -18.72
C ARG A 34 -12.80 17.72 -18.33
N THR A 35 -13.41 17.60 -17.16
CA THR A 35 -13.96 16.35 -16.66
C THR A 35 -15.31 16.59 -16.01
N ALA A 36 -16.21 15.62 -16.11
CA ALA A 36 -17.44 15.61 -15.33
C ALA A 36 -17.12 15.24 -13.87
N GLY A 37 -17.96 15.69 -12.95
CA GLY A 37 -17.84 15.35 -11.52
C GLY A 37 -17.31 16.48 -10.65
N LEU A 38 -16.63 17.49 -11.21
CA LEU A 38 -16.26 18.70 -10.48
C LEU A 38 -17.44 19.69 -10.41
N THR A 39 -17.58 20.37 -9.29
CA THR A 39 -18.55 21.44 -9.06
C THR A 39 -17.95 22.82 -9.33
N ALA A 40 -16.63 22.97 -9.20
CA ALA A 40 -15.87 24.15 -9.49
C ALA A 40 -14.48 23.80 -10.06
N PRO A 41 -13.79 24.75 -10.72
CA PRO A 41 -12.43 24.53 -11.19
C PRO A 41 -11.47 24.24 -10.04
N VAL A 42 -10.56 23.27 -10.26
CA VAL A 42 -9.44 22.95 -9.39
C VAL A 42 -8.16 23.29 -10.12
N GLU A 43 -7.23 23.94 -9.43
CA GLU A 43 -5.88 24.16 -9.92
C GLU A 43 -4.95 23.09 -9.34
N ILE A 44 -4.12 22.49 -10.21
CA ILE A 44 -3.09 21.53 -9.81
C ILE A 44 -1.75 22.08 -10.30
N LEU A 45 -0.90 22.48 -9.35
CA LEU A 45 0.45 22.94 -9.62
C LEU A 45 1.43 21.81 -9.28
N THR A 46 2.32 21.49 -10.19
CA THR A 46 3.40 20.53 -9.94
C THR A 46 4.70 21.29 -9.77
N ASP A 47 5.35 21.15 -8.62
CA ASP A 47 6.60 21.83 -8.33
C ASP A 47 7.83 21.12 -8.98
N ALA A 48 9.02 21.68 -8.74
CA ALA A 48 10.27 21.15 -9.28
C ALA A 48 10.63 19.74 -8.78
N TYR A 49 10.02 19.30 -7.68
CA TYR A 49 10.20 17.95 -7.11
C TYR A 49 9.13 16.96 -7.60
N GLY A 50 8.18 17.42 -8.41
CA GLY A 50 7.07 16.60 -8.88
C GLY A 50 5.92 16.47 -7.88
N ILE A 51 5.91 17.26 -6.81
CA ILE A 51 4.84 17.28 -5.82
C ILE A 51 3.65 18.05 -6.38
N ALA A 52 2.47 17.45 -6.31
CA ALA A 52 1.23 18.08 -6.75
C ALA A 52 0.61 18.91 -5.62
N HIS A 53 0.38 20.19 -5.88
CA HIS A 53 -0.33 21.12 -5.01
C HIS A 53 -1.73 21.35 -5.60
N LEU A 54 -2.76 20.88 -4.89
CA LEU A 54 -4.15 20.90 -5.33
C LEU A 54 -4.91 22.00 -4.60
N TYR A 55 -5.47 22.96 -5.35
CA TYR A 55 -6.25 24.07 -4.81
C TYR A 55 -7.69 23.97 -5.29
N ALA A 56 -8.61 23.68 -4.38
CA ALA A 56 -10.02 23.53 -4.65
C ALA A 56 -10.86 24.53 -3.84
N ARG A 57 -12.10 24.76 -4.28
CA ARG A 57 -13.03 25.65 -3.60
C ARG A 57 -13.91 24.96 -2.57
N ASN A 58 -13.89 23.63 -2.53
CA ASN A 58 -14.64 22.80 -1.60
C ASN A 58 -13.96 21.43 -1.42
N GLU A 59 -14.38 20.70 -0.39
CA GLU A 59 -13.83 19.39 -0.01
C GLU A 59 -14.07 18.32 -1.09
N HIS A 60 -15.25 18.27 -1.68
CA HIS A 60 -15.57 17.29 -2.73
C HIS A 60 -14.58 17.41 -3.90
N ASP A 61 -14.43 18.61 -4.44
CA ASP A 61 -13.56 18.85 -5.60
C ASP A 61 -12.08 18.61 -5.25
N LEU A 62 -11.68 18.85 -3.98
CA LEU A 62 -10.33 18.57 -3.50
C LEU A 62 -10.01 17.07 -3.58
N PHE A 63 -10.87 16.24 -3.01
CA PHE A 63 -10.63 14.77 -3.00
C PHE A 63 -10.88 14.14 -4.37
N PHE A 64 -11.81 14.68 -5.15
CA PHE A 64 -11.93 14.29 -6.55
C PHE A 64 -10.62 14.54 -7.32
N ALA A 65 -10.05 15.73 -7.18
CA ALA A 65 -8.79 16.08 -7.85
C ALA A 65 -7.61 15.25 -7.34
N GLN A 66 -7.56 14.92 -6.04
CA GLN A 66 -6.56 14.02 -5.49
C GLN A 66 -6.65 12.64 -6.15
N GLY A 67 -7.84 12.04 -6.23
CA GLY A 67 -8.05 10.74 -6.87
C GLY A 67 -7.70 10.75 -8.35
N TYR A 68 -8.14 11.77 -9.08
CA TYR A 68 -7.83 11.97 -10.50
C TYR A 68 -6.31 12.06 -10.74
N ASN A 69 -5.63 12.90 -9.97
CA ASN A 69 -4.19 13.12 -10.13
C ASN A 69 -3.37 11.88 -9.76
N ALA A 70 -3.72 11.21 -8.66
CA ALA A 70 -3.06 9.99 -8.25
C ALA A 70 -3.21 8.86 -9.27
N ALA A 71 -4.43 8.70 -9.83
CA ALA A 71 -4.68 7.73 -10.89
C ALA A 71 -3.92 8.07 -12.18
N ARG A 72 -3.82 9.37 -12.54
CA ARG A 72 -3.03 9.82 -13.69
C ARG A 72 -1.55 9.42 -13.56
N ASP A 73 -0.99 9.59 -12.38
CA ASP A 73 0.43 9.36 -12.14
C ASP A 73 0.78 7.87 -11.90
N ARG A 74 -0.21 7.07 -11.47
CA ARG A 74 0.01 5.71 -10.96
C ARG A 74 -0.96 4.65 -11.51
N LEU A 75 -1.51 4.82 -12.72
CA LEU A 75 -2.62 4.04 -13.25
C LEU A 75 -2.40 2.52 -13.20
N PHE A 76 -1.20 2.04 -13.55
CA PHE A 76 -0.91 0.61 -13.51
C PHE A 76 -0.90 0.06 -12.07
N GLN A 77 -0.38 0.81 -11.11
CA GLN A 77 -0.46 0.44 -9.69
C GLN A 77 -1.91 0.36 -9.21
N PHE A 78 -2.74 1.35 -9.61
CA PHE A 78 -4.17 1.35 -9.29
C PHE A 78 -4.88 0.10 -9.81
N GLU A 79 -4.64 -0.29 -11.06
CA GLU A 79 -5.24 -1.49 -11.63
C GLU A 79 -4.76 -2.76 -10.92
N LEU A 80 -3.47 -2.87 -10.63
CA LEU A 80 -2.91 -4.02 -9.95
C LEU A 80 -3.47 -4.15 -8.52
N TRP A 81 -3.58 -3.03 -7.79
CA TRP A 81 -4.15 -3.01 -6.45
C TRP A 81 -5.63 -3.35 -6.45
N ARG A 82 -6.40 -2.78 -7.40
CA ARG A 82 -7.81 -3.12 -7.55
C ARG A 82 -7.99 -4.62 -7.74
N ARG A 83 -7.22 -5.24 -8.64
CA ARG A 83 -7.31 -6.68 -8.88
C ARG A 83 -6.98 -7.51 -7.66
N GLN A 84 -5.97 -7.13 -6.91
CA GLN A 84 -5.63 -7.81 -5.66
C GLN A 84 -6.74 -7.63 -4.61
N ALA A 85 -7.27 -6.42 -4.44
CA ALA A 85 -8.35 -6.14 -3.50
C ALA A 85 -9.67 -6.85 -3.84
N THR A 86 -9.96 -7.00 -5.12
CA THR A 86 -11.22 -7.62 -5.60
C THR A 86 -11.11 -9.12 -5.87
N GLY A 87 -9.89 -9.69 -5.80
CA GLY A 87 -9.65 -11.10 -6.15
C GLY A 87 -9.96 -11.36 -7.62
N THR A 88 -9.36 -10.61 -8.53
CA THR A 88 -9.53 -10.70 -9.99
C THR A 88 -8.20 -10.75 -10.74
N VAL A 89 -7.14 -11.21 -10.08
CA VAL A 89 -5.82 -11.38 -10.72
C VAL A 89 -5.84 -12.54 -11.71
N ALA A 90 -6.59 -13.62 -11.43
CA ALA A 90 -6.73 -14.77 -12.32
C ALA A 90 -7.37 -14.41 -13.67
N GLU A 91 -8.22 -13.38 -13.73
CA GLU A 91 -8.75 -12.86 -14.99
C GLU A 91 -7.65 -12.31 -15.92
N LEU A 92 -6.55 -11.85 -15.34
CA LEU A 92 -5.43 -11.27 -16.07
C LEU A 92 -4.31 -12.29 -16.33
N LEU A 93 -3.98 -13.12 -15.34
CA LEU A 93 -2.77 -13.95 -15.32
C LEU A 93 -3.06 -15.45 -15.40
N GLY A 94 -4.34 -15.88 -15.38
CA GLY A 94 -4.72 -17.27 -15.57
C GLY A 94 -4.79 -18.10 -14.28
N PRO A 95 -4.88 -19.43 -14.41
CA PRO A 95 -5.29 -20.33 -13.32
C PRO A 95 -4.31 -20.38 -12.14
N ALA A 96 -3.05 -20.04 -12.33
CA ALA A 96 -2.05 -20.01 -11.25
C ALA A 96 -2.40 -19.00 -10.13
N GLU A 97 -3.28 -18.03 -10.40
CA GLU A 97 -3.69 -17.00 -9.45
C GLU A 97 -5.06 -17.27 -8.78
N VAL A 98 -5.69 -18.42 -9.05
CA VAL A 98 -7.01 -18.76 -8.49
C VAL A 98 -6.98 -18.81 -6.96
N GLU A 99 -5.99 -19.48 -6.35
CA GLU A 99 -5.86 -19.55 -4.88
C GLU A 99 -5.62 -18.17 -4.24
N ARG A 100 -4.91 -17.27 -4.95
CA ARG A 100 -4.78 -15.87 -4.54
C ARG A 100 -6.14 -15.19 -4.50
N ASP A 101 -6.93 -15.32 -5.57
CA ASP A 101 -8.22 -14.66 -5.69
C ASP A 101 -9.24 -15.23 -4.70
N ILE A 102 -9.19 -16.55 -4.42
CA ILE A 102 -9.97 -17.15 -3.34
C ILE A 102 -9.59 -16.51 -2.01
N GLY A 103 -8.30 -16.42 -1.69
CA GLY A 103 -7.82 -15.80 -0.47
C GLY A 103 -8.27 -14.34 -0.35
N ALA A 104 -8.07 -13.52 -1.39
CA ALA A 104 -8.50 -12.12 -1.40
C ALA A 104 -10.00 -11.96 -1.12
N ARG A 105 -10.83 -12.83 -1.71
CA ARG A 105 -12.28 -12.80 -1.52
C ARG A 105 -12.72 -13.32 -0.15
N LEU A 106 -11.98 -14.25 0.45
CA LEU A 106 -12.23 -14.71 1.83
C LEU A 106 -12.03 -13.60 2.84
N PHE A 107 -10.98 -12.79 2.67
CA PHE A 107 -10.60 -11.71 3.60
C PHE A 107 -11.16 -10.34 3.21
N ARG A 108 -12.00 -10.28 2.16
CA ARG A 108 -12.68 -9.05 1.78
C ARG A 108 -13.68 -8.61 2.86
N PHE A 109 -13.71 -7.30 3.15
CA PHE A 109 -14.74 -6.73 4.02
C PHE A 109 -16.14 -7.00 3.47
N ARG A 110 -17.05 -7.50 4.32
CA ARG A 110 -18.43 -7.84 4.00
C ARG A 110 -19.44 -7.24 4.99
N GLY A 111 -19.00 -6.26 5.76
CA GLY A 111 -19.86 -5.51 6.66
C GLY A 111 -20.67 -4.42 5.95
N ASP A 112 -21.28 -3.57 6.73
CA ASP A 112 -21.97 -2.37 6.27
C ASP A 112 -20.93 -1.31 5.87
N LEU A 113 -20.84 -1.02 4.57
CA LEU A 113 -19.85 -0.08 4.02
C LEU A 113 -20.11 1.36 4.47
N ASP A 114 -21.35 1.78 4.58
CA ASP A 114 -21.68 3.16 4.98
C ASP A 114 -21.25 3.41 6.42
N ARG A 115 -21.49 2.41 7.29
CA ARG A 115 -21.00 2.43 8.67
C ARG A 115 -19.48 2.41 8.74
N GLU A 116 -18.83 1.61 7.91
CA GLU A 116 -17.36 1.54 7.84
C GLU A 116 -16.77 2.87 7.42
N PHE A 117 -17.30 3.52 6.38
CA PHE A 117 -16.82 4.83 5.94
C PHE A 117 -16.94 5.90 7.02
N ALA A 118 -18.05 5.90 7.76
CA ALA A 118 -18.27 6.83 8.85
C ALA A 118 -17.33 6.62 10.04
N HIS A 119 -16.80 5.40 10.19
CA HIS A 119 -15.85 5.06 11.26
C HIS A 119 -14.50 5.80 11.10
N TYR A 120 -14.01 5.97 9.89
CA TYR A 120 -12.72 6.64 9.64
C TYR A 120 -12.78 8.16 9.85
N HIS A 121 -13.89 8.78 9.47
CA HIS A 121 -14.10 10.21 9.59
C HIS A 121 -15.59 10.53 9.50
N PRO A 122 -16.13 11.56 10.19
CA PRO A 122 -17.54 11.94 10.09
C PRO A 122 -18.03 12.22 8.67
N ARG A 123 -17.12 12.65 7.77
CA ARG A 123 -17.35 12.83 6.34
C ARG A 123 -16.67 11.77 5.48
N GLY A 124 -16.31 10.62 6.06
CA GLY A 124 -15.50 9.58 5.41
C GLY A 124 -16.14 9.07 4.13
N GLU A 125 -17.44 8.83 4.12
CA GLU A 125 -18.18 8.41 2.94
C GLU A 125 -18.05 9.42 1.79
N ALA A 126 -18.33 10.70 2.05
CA ALA A 126 -18.25 11.74 1.04
C ALA A 126 -16.83 11.89 0.46
N ILE A 127 -15.81 11.82 1.31
CA ILE A 127 -14.40 11.90 0.93
C ILE A 127 -14.00 10.70 0.07
N ILE A 128 -14.32 9.47 0.48
CA ILE A 128 -13.95 8.25 -0.24
C ILE A 128 -14.67 8.18 -1.59
N ARG A 129 -15.95 8.56 -1.65
CA ARG A 129 -16.71 8.62 -2.91
C ARG A 129 -16.13 9.65 -3.87
N ALA A 130 -15.86 10.87 -3.41
CA ALA A 130 -15.27 11.91 -4.24
C ALA A 130 -13.89 11.49 -4.79
N PHE A 131 -13.06 10.89 -3.96
CA PHE A 131 -11.78 10.34 -4.39
C PHE A 131 -11.95 9.24 -5.44
N THR A 132 -12.86 8.29 -5.23
CA THR A 132 -13.15 7.19 -6.16
C THR A 132 -13.69 7.71 -7.48
N ASP A 133 -14.56 8.73 -7.46
CA ASP A 133 -15.09 9.38 -8.65
C ASP A 133 -13.98 10.06 -9.46
N GLY A 134 -13.04 10.71 -8.79
CA GLY A 134 -11.84 11.26 -9.42
C GLY A 134 -10.96 10.21 -10.10
N VAL A 135 -10.72 9.10 -9.44
CA VAL A 135 -10.02 7.94 -10.02
C VAL A 135 -10.73 7.45 -11.28
N ASN A 136 -12.05 7.27 -11.20
CA ASN A 136 -12.86 6.77 -12.31
C ASN A 136 -12.97 7.77 -13.47
N ALA A 137 -12.95 9.05 -13.18
CA ALA A 137 -12.90 10.09 -14.20
C ALA A 137 -11.62 9.98 -15.04
N TYR A 138 -10.46 9.77 -14.38
CA TYR A 138 -9.21 9.54 -15.10
C TYR A 138 -9.22 8.22 -15.87
N ILE A 139 -9.66 7.13 -15.28
CA ILE A 139 -9.79 5.82 -15.95
C ILE A 139 -10.64 5.94 -17.19
N THR A 140 -11.77 6.65 -17.11
CA THR A 140 -12.68 6.89 -18.26
C THR A 140 -11.97 7.65 -19.37
N ALA A 141 -11.21 8.69 -19.04
CA ALA A 141 -10.44 9.45 -20.02
C ALA A 141 -9.33 8.59 -20.66
N ALA A 142 -8.60 7.82 -19.87
CA ALA A 142 -7.53 6.94 -20.34
C ALA A 142 -8.05 5.82 -21.26
N ARG A 143 -9.21 5.23 -20.96
CA ARG A 143 -9.84 4.20 -21.82
C ARG A 143 -10.27 4.75 -23.19
N ARG A 144 -10.59 6.03 -23.29
CA ARG A 144 -10.91 6.70 -24.58
C ARG A 144 -9.67 6.97 -25.42
N ASN A 145 -8.50 6.95 -24.83
CA ASN A 145 -7.21 7.14 -25.52
C ASN A 145 -6.22 6.03 -25.16
N PRO A 146 -6.38 4.80 -25.67
CA PRO A 146 -5.51 3.68 -25.33
C PRO A 146 -4.03 3.90 -25.68
N ALA A 147 -3.71 4.81 -26.59
CA ALA A 147 -2.34 5.15 -26.93
C ALA A 147 -1.60 5.90 -25.79
N ALA A 148 -2.34 6.59 -24.92
CA ALA A 148 -1.81 7.29 -23.75
C ALA A 148 -1.72 6.38 -22.50
N LEU A 149 -2.22 5.14 -22.56
CA LEU A 149 -2.10 4.21 -21.45
C LEU A 149 -0.63 3.86 -21.17
N PRO A 150 -0.25 3.67 -19.90
CA PRO A 150 1.03 3.07 -19.53
C PRO A 150 1.35 1.82 -20.33
N LEU A 151 2.64 1.61 -20.61
CA LEU A 151 3.10 0.52 -21.45
C LEU A 151 2.61 -0.86 -20.99
N GLU A 152 2.49 -1.07 -19.70
CA GLU A 152 2.08 -2.31 -19.06
C GLU A 152 0.70 -2.79 -19.54
N PHE A 153 -0.23 -1.87 -19.75
CA PHE A 153 -1.57 -2.20 -20.27
C PHE A 153 -1.48 -2.78 -21.68
N ARG A 154 -0.61 -2.21 -22.53
CA ARG A 154 -0.37 -2.71 -23.88
C ARG A 154 0.34 -4.07 -23.89
N LEU A 155 1.30 -4.26 -22.97
CA LEU A 155 2.02 -5.52 -22.83
C LEU A 155 1.09 -6.66 -22.40
N LEU A 156 0.15 -6.38 -21.52
CA LEU A 156 -0.80 -7.35 -20.98
C LEU A 156 -2.07 -7.50 -21.83
N GLY A 157 -2.31 -6.59 -22.78
CA GLY A 157 -3.52 -6.56 -23.59
C GLY A 157 -4.79 -6.31 -22.78
N THR A 158 -4.70 -5.45 -21.74
CA THR A 158 -5.81 -5.15 -20.83
C THR A 158 -6.06 -3.64 -20.75
N LEU A 159 -7.18 -3.28 -20.18
CA LEU A 159 -7.56 -1.89 -19.90
C LEU A 159 -7.76 -1.71 -18.38
N PRO A 160 -7.57 -0.49 -17.85
CA PRO A 160 -7.90 -0.22 -16.45
C PRO A 160 -9.41 -0.32 -16.24
N GLU A 161 -9.82 -0.93 -15.13
CA GLU A 161 -11.22 -1.09 -14.78
C GLU A 161 -11.65 -0.11 -13.69
N PRO A 162 -12.94 0.26 -13.62
CA PRO A 162 -13.45 1.19 -12.62
C PRO A 162 -13.22 0.70 -11.19
N TRP A 163 -13.03 1.66 -10.30
CA TRP A 163 -12.93 1.47 -8.85
C TRP A 163 -14.30 1.63 -8.20
N THR A 164 -14.47 0.92 -7.10
CA THR A 164 -15.58 1.11 -6.17
C THR A 164 -15.03 1.58 -4.81
N PRO A 165 -15.81 2.28 -3.97
CA PRO A 165 -15.34 2.79 -2.69
C PRO A 165 -14.76 1.70 -1.75
N ASP A 166 -15.28 0.47 -1.83
CA ASP A 166 -14.77 -0.67 -1.04
C ASP A 166 -13.34 -1.09 -1.44
N VAL A 167 -12.86 -0.78 -2.65
CA VAL A 167 -11.46 -1.00 -3.04
C VAL A 167 -10.53 -0.11 -2.21
N VAL A 168 -10.93 1.11 -1.89
CA VAL A 168 -10.15 2.04 -1.07
C VAL A 168 -9.93 1.45 0.33
N ILE A 169 -10.99 0.98 1.00
CA ILE A 169 -10.88 0.41 2.35
C ILE A 169 -10.22 -0.97 2.36
N SER A 170 -10.36 -1.77 1.32
CA SER A 170 -9.74 -3.10 1.21
C SER A 170 -8.21 -3.05 1.29
N ARG A 171 -7.59 -1.91 1.05
CA ARG A 171 -6.15 -1.71 1.20
C ARG A 171 -5.68 -1.93 2.63
N HIS A 172 -6.48 -1.58 3.62
CA HIS A 172 -6.13 -1.73 5.04
C HIS A 172 -6.05 -3.19 5.48
N ALA A 173 -6.82 -4.08 4.90
CA ALA A 173 -6.76 -5.52 5.20
C ALA A 173 -5.37 -6.14 4.99
N GLY A 174 -4.53 -5.53 4.16
CA GLY A 174 -3.15 -5.97 3.93
C GLY A 174 -2.14 -5.53 4.99
N LEU A 175 -2.51 -4.65 5.92
CA LEU A 175 -1.58 -4.11 6.93
C LEU A 175 -1.46 -4.99 8.17
N LEU A 176 -2.45 -5.83 8.45
CA LEU A 176 -2.47 -6.74 9.60
C LEU A 176 -1.83 -8.07 9.22
N ALA A 177 -1.01 -8.63 10.08
CA ALA A 177 -0.26 -9.86 9.79
C ALA A 177 0.17 -10.65 11.03
N ASN A 178 -0.35 -10.30 12.24
CA ASN A 178 0.07 -10.93 13.49
C ASN A 178 -0.32 -12.42 13.59
N VAL A 179 -1.39 -12.84 12.95
CA VAL A 179 -1.90 -14.23 13.00
C VAL A 179 -0.84 -15.29 12.60
N ARG A 180 0.13 -14.93 11.74
CA ARG A 180 1.22 -15.83 11.37
C ARG A 180 2.16 -16.04 12.54
N GLU A 181 2.52 -14.96 13.23
CA GLU A 181 3.40 -15.03 14.42
C GLU A 181 2.73 -15.79 15.55
N GLU A 182 1.44 -15.60 15.76
CA GLU A 182 0.66 -16.36 16.74
C GLU A 182 0.65 -17.85 16.44
N LEU A 183 0.40 -18.23 15.19
CA LEU A 183 0.39 -19.62 14.78
C LEU A 183 1.78 -20.25 14.95
N ASP A 184 2.84 -19.55 14.59
CA ASP A 184 4.22 -20.04 14.74
C ASP A 184 4.60 -20.15 16.20
N LEU A 185 4.17 -19.21 17.05
CA LEU A 185 4.34 -19.29 18.49
C LEU A 185 3.56 -20.48 19.10
N GLY A 186 2.29 -20.66 18.68
CA GLY A 186 1.48 -21.80 19.10
C GLY A 186 2.10 -23.15 18.73
N ARG A 187 2.64 -23.27 17.51
CA ARG A 187 3.40 -24.44 17.06
C ARG A 187 4.64 -24.71 17.92
N ALA A 188 5.41 -23.66 18.21
CA ALA A 188 6.60 -23.75 19.05
C ALA A 188 6.25 -24.20 20.46
N VAL A 189 5.22 -23.62 21.07
CA VAL A 189 4.74 -24.01 22.41
C VAL A 189 4.26 -25.47 22.42
N HIS A 190 3.53 -25.90 21.40
CA HIS A 190 3.08 -27.29 21.27
C HIS A 190 4.25 -28.26 21.12
N ALA A 191 5.28 -27.90 20.36
CA ALA A 191 6.41 -28.75 20.06
C ALA A 191 7.42 -28.89 21.22
N VAL A 192 7.77 -27.80 21.91
CA VAL A 192 8.88 -27.78 22.90
C VAL A 192 8.43 -27.23 24.27
N GLY A 193 7.21 -26.83 24.44
CA GLY A 193 6.64 -26.30 25.67
C GLY A 193 7.00 -24.86 25.98
N GLU A 194 6.17 -24.22 26.81
CA GLU A 194 6.27 -22.81 27.19
C GLU A 194 7.66 -22.43 27.73
N ALA A 195 8.21 -23.24 28.63
CA ALA A 195 9.52 -22.96 29.28
C ALA A 195 10.68 -22.91 28.27
N ALA A 196 10.65 -23.73 27.21
CA ALA A 196 11.65 -23.69 26.15
C ALA A 196 11.48 -22.45 25.26
N VAL A 197 10.25 -22.14 24.86
CA VAL A 197 9.96 -20.95 24.05
C VAL A 197 10.40 -19.68 24.77
N ARG A 198 10.14 -19.55 26.08
CA ARG A 198 10.59 -18.39 26.87
C ARG A 198 12.10 -18.24 26.97
N ARG A 199 12.87 -19.29 26.73
CA ARG A 199 14.34 -19.21 26.67
C ARG A 199 14.85 -18.82 25.28
N LEU A 200 14.07 -19.10 24.24
CA LEU A 200 14.45 -18.85 22.84
C LEU A 200 13.96 -17.50 22.33
N GLU A 201 12.82 -17.04 22.84
CA GLU A 201 12.18 -15.81 22.40
C GLU A 201 12.20 -14.74 23.49
N HIS A 202 12.47 -13.50 23.09
CA HIS A 202 12.42 -12.33 23.96
C HIS A 202 11.10 -11.62 23.79
N PHE A 203 10.30 -11.56 24.86
CA PHE A 203 9.03 -10.85 24.88
C PHE A 203 9.18 -9.47 25.53
N HIS A 204 8.80 -8.42 24.85
CA HIS A 204 8.87 -7.05 25.37
C HIS A 204 7.58 -6.29 24.99
N PRO A 205 7.03 -5.45 25.84
CA PRO A 205 7.48 -5.05 27.18
C PRO A 205 7.03 -5.97 28.31
N ARG A 206 6.20 -6.96 28.02
CA ARG A 206 5.63 -7.87 29.04
C ARG A 206 5.84 -9.32 28.66
N GLN A 207 5.81 -10.17 29.66
CA GLN A 207 5.80 -11.62 29.48
C GLN A 207 4.36 -12.07 29.16
N PRO A 208 4.02 -12.48 27.93
CA PRO A 208 2.70 -12.97 27.60
C PRO A 208 2.42 -14.34 28.25
N ARG A 209 1.16 -14.70 28.36
CA ARG A 209 0.78 -16.07 28.69
C ARG A 209 0.97 -16.95 27.44
N LEU A 210 1.87 -17.91 27.50
CA LEU A 210 2.19 -18.84 26.39
C LEU A 210 1.51 -20.20 26.62
N ALA A 211 0.21 -20.23 26.77
CA ALA A 211 -0.53 -21.47 26.95
C ALA A 211 -1.55 -21.61 25.81
N LEU A 212 -1.53 -22.74 25.13
CA LEU A 212 -2.60 -23.10 24.22
C LEU A 212 -3.89 -23.30 25.02
N ASP A 213 -5.01 -22.86 24.44
CA ASP A 213 -6.31 -23.19 24.98
C ASP A 213 -6.48 -24.72 25.00
N SER A 214 -6.89 -25.29 26.13
CA SER A 214 -7.07 -26.73 26.30
C SER A 214 -8.14 -27.32 25.38
N ALA A 215 -9.01 -26.52 24.82
CA ALA A 215 -10.01 -26.91 23.82
C ALA A 215 -9.43 -27.07 22.40
N ILE A 216 -8.19 -26.61 22.18
CA ILE A 216 -7.52 -26.72 20.87
C ILE A 216 -6.74 -28.03 20.80
N ASP A 217 -7.09 -28.88 19.84
CA ASP A 217 -6.23 -30.03 19.47
C ASP A 217 -4.94 -29.50 18.83
N GLY A 218 -3.81 -29.68 19.51
CA GLY A 218 -2.48 -29.25 19.03
C GLY A 218 -2.11 -29.83 17.68
N ALA A 219 -2.67 -30.97 17.27
CA ALA A 219 -2.42 -31.55 15.96
C ALA A 219 -2.97 -30.67 14.81
N LEU A 220 -3.96 -29.84 15.07
CA LEU A 220 -4.48 -28.88 14.10
C LEU A 220 -3.42 -27.85 13.68
N LEU A 221 -2.52 -27.47 14.59
CA LEU A 221 -1.49 -26.46 14.33
C LEU A 221 -0.49 -26.89 13.26
N SER A 222 -0.32 -28.20 13.04
CA SER A 222 0.57 -28.74 12.00
C SER A 222 0.03 -28.60 10.57
N ARG A 223 -1.26 -28.32 10.40
CA ARG A 223 -1.88 -28.13 9.10
C ARG A 223 -1.46 -26.81 8.46
N ASP A 224 -1.55 -26.71 7.14
CA ASP A 224 -1.37 -25.44 6.42
C ASP A 224 -2.61 -24.57 6.52
N ILE A 225 -2.85 -24.06 7.75
CA ILE A 225 -4.04 -23.25 8.08
C ILE A 225 -4.06 -21.94 7.31
N LEU A 226 -2.88 -21.35 7.07
CA LEU A 226 -2.73 -20.05 6.45
C LEU A 226 -2.51 -20.13 4.93
N ALA A 227 -2.72 -21.25 4.26
CA ALA A 227 -2.47 -21.41 2.82
C ALA A 227 -3.11 -20.27 1.99
N ARG A 228 -4.40 -20.02 2.17
CA ARG A 228 -5.13 -18.97 1.43
C ARG A 228 -4.81 -17.57 1.92
N TYR A 229 -4.56 -17.40 3.21
CA TYR A 229 -4.07 -16.15 3.77
C TYR A 229 -2.70 -15.77 3.17
N ASN A 230 -1.80 -16.72 3.05
CA ASN A 230 -0.50 -16.52 2.41
C ASN A 230 -0.62 -16.33 0.89
N ALA A 231 -1.54 -17.04 0.23
CA ALA A 231 -1.72 -16.95 -1.21
C ALA A 231 -2.11 -15.54 -1.66
N PHE A 232 -3.06 -14.87 -0.99
CA PHE A 232 -3.48 -13.53 -1.40
C PHE A 232 -2.44 -12.45 -1.08
N ARG A 233 -1.56 -12.70 -0.11
CA ARG A 233 -0.50 -11.77 0.32
C ARG A 233 0.79 -11.89 -0.48
N ARG A 234 0.96 -13.00 -1.24
CA ARG A 234 2.18 -13.16 -2.03
C ARG A 234 2.25 -12.12 -3.16
N PRO A 235 3.46 -11.81 -3.62
CA PRO A 235 3.70 -10.97 -4.78
C PRO A 235 2.91 -11.42 -6.03
N VAL A 236 2.44 -10.44 -6.83
CA VAL A 236 1.94 -10.73 -8.19
C VAL A 236 3.14 -10.87 -9.11
N GLU A 237 3.33 -12.05 -9.68
CA GLU A 237 4.45 -12.34 -10.56
C GLU A 237 3.98 -12.40 -12.02
N PHE A 238 4.64 -11.63 -12.85
CA PHE A 238 4.44 -11.70 -14.28
C PHE A 238 5.44 -12.69 -14.91
N ARG A 239 4.99 -13.36 -15.96
CA ARG A 239 5.77 -14.33 -16.74
C ARG A 239 5.75 -13.93 -18.22
N PRO A 240 6.72 -14.41 -19.03
CA PRO A 240 6.76 -14.09 -20.45
C PRO A 240 5.45 -14.38 -21.19
N GLU A 241 4.78 -15.47 -20.85
CA GLU A 241 3.51 -15.90 -21.48
C GLU A 241 2.33 -14.96 -21.17
N HIS A 242 2.43 -14.08 -20.18
CA HIS A 242 1.41 -13.08 -19.90
C HIS A 242 1.41 -11.93 -20.91
N ILE A 243 2.52 -11.75 -21.66
CA ILE A 243 2.66 -10.70 -22.66
C ILE A 243 1.96 -11.12 -23.94
N VAL A 244 1.09 -10.24 -24.45
CA VAL A 244 0.40 -10.53 -25.71
C VAL A 244 1.39 -10.56 -26.89
N ALA A 245 1.18 -11.51 -27.82
CA ALA A 245 2.14 -11.80 -28.91
C ALA A 245 2.48 -10.57 -29.78
N SER A 246 1.53 -9.67 -30.02
CA SER A 246 1.76 -8.42 -30.73
C SER A 246 2.75 -7.51 -30.03
N ALA A 247 2.62 -7.36 -28.72
CA ALA A 247 3.50 -6.52 -27.89
C ALA A 247 4.88 -7.15 -27.74
N ALA A 248 4.96 -8.47 -27.59
CA ALA A 248 6.25 -9.17 -27.51
C ALA A 248 7.11 -8.95 -28.77
N ARG A 249 6.50 -8.83 -29.95
CA ARG A 249 7.22 -8.57 -31.21
C ARG A 249 7.65 -7.12 -31.38
N SER A 250 6.93 -6.16 -30.79
CA SER A 250 7.15 -4.73 -31.01
C SER A 250 7.92 -4.03 -29.90
N THR A 251 8.15 -4.70 -28.78
CA THR A 251 8.79 -4.10 -27.60
C THR A 251 9.99 -4.94 -27.19
N PRO A 252 11.22 -4.49 -27.47
CA PRO A 252 12.42 -5.13 -26.93
C PRO A 252 12.34 -5.20 -25.41
N ASP A 253 12.78 -6.32 -24.84
CA ASP A 253 12.78 -6.53 -23.37
C ASP A 253 11.41 -6.32 -22.68
N ALA A 254 10.31 -6.61 -23.40
CA ALA A 254 8.94 -6.44 -22.90
C ALA A 254 8.75 -7.08 -21.52
N PHE A 255 9.22 -8.31 -21.34
CA PHE A 255 9.12 -9.01 -20.05
C PHE A 255 9.94 -8.33 -18.95
N ALA A 256 11.16 -7.90 -19.22
CA ALA A 256 11.99 -7.19 -18.24
C ALA A 256 11.33 -5.87 -17.80
N THR A 257 10.71 -5.16 -18.75
CA THR A 257 9.97 -3.92 -18.48
C THR A 257 8.76 -4.17 -17.59
N LEU A 258 7.91 -5.14 -17.96
CA LEU A 258 6.74 -5.51 -17.16
C LEU A 258 7.12 -5.99 -15.75
N SER A 259 8.15 -6.83 -15.65
CA SER A 259 8.62 -7.35 -14.37
C SER A 259 9.20 -6.27 -13.46
N ARG A 260 9.85 -5.23 -14.02
CA ARG A 260 10.31 -4.07 -13.23
C ARG A 260 9.12 -3.26 -12.71
N ALA A 261 8.15 -2.95 -13.56
CA ALA A 261 6.95 -2.20 -13.17
C ALA A 261 6.14 -2.94 -12.09
N ALA A 262 5.94 -4.24 -12.26
CA ALA A 262 5.24 -5.07 -11.28
C ALA A 262 5.97 -5.13 -9.94
N ARG A 263 7.27 -5.37 -9.95
CA ARG A 263 8.08 -5.35 -8.72
C ARG A 263 8.04 -4.00 -8.03
N ALA A 264 8.06 -2.91 -8.78
CA ALA A 264 7.97 -1.56 -8.21
C ALA A 264 6.59 -1.32 -7.58
N ALA A 265 5.51 -1.65 -8.31
CA ALA A 265 4.14 -1.54 -7.80
C ALA A 265 3.94 -2.35 -6.51
N GLN A 266 4.50 -3.53 -6.47
CA GLN A 266 4.40 -4.44 -5.36
C GLN A 266 5.24 -4.02 -4.14
N ARG A 267 6.50 -3.62 -4.33
CA ARG A 267 7.33 -3.08 -3.24
C ARG A 267 6.66 -1.89 -2.58
N ALA A 268 5.91 -1.11 -3.34
CA ALA A 268 5.09 -0.04 -2.80
C ALA A 268 3.97 -0.53 -1.87
N MET A 269 3.55 -1.79 -2.00
CA MET A 269 2.50 -2.41 -1.17
C MET A 269 3.05 -3.25 -0.02
N GLU A 270 4.28 -3.72 -0.12
CA GLU A 270 4.88 -4.56 0.91
C GLU A 270 5.08 -3.77 2.19
N THR A 271 4.41 -4.19 3.23
CA THR A 271 4.86 -3.96 4.59
C THR A 271 6.05 -4.89 4.76
N ASP A 272 7.25 -4.34 4.87
CA ASP A 272 8.41 -5.16 5.13
C ASP A 272 8.28 -5.70 6.56
N VAL A 273 7.85 -6.96 6.67
CA VAL A 273 7.65 -7.68 7.94
C VAL A 273 8.94 -8.27 8.50
N ARG A 274 10.09 -7.94 7.92
CA ARG A 274 11.36 -8.40 8.48
C ARG A 274 11.61 -7.72 9.82
N ARG A 275 11.92 -8.52 10.84
CA ARG A 275 12.15 -8.06 12.21
C ARG A 275 13.31 -7.06 12.36
N ASP A 276 14.19 -7.01 11.37
CA ASP A 276 15.37 -6.14 11.31
C ASP A 276 15.11 -4.77 10.65
N ILE A 277 13.91 -4.56 10.12
CA ILE A 277 13.51 -3.28 9.51
C ILE A 277 12.50 -2.60 10.41
N GLY A 278 12.93 -1.54 11.06
CA GLY A 278 12.10 -0.69 11.89
C GLY A 278 11.65 0.58 11.17
N SER A 279 11.03 1.46 11.91
CA SER A 279 10.75 2.84 11.53
C SER A 279 11.03 3.71 12.73
N ASN A 280 11.48 4.96 12.49
CA ASN A 280 11.75 5.91 13.57
C ASN A 280 10.74 7.06 13.53
N ASN A 281 10.38 7.51 14.72
CA ASN A 281 9.57 8.71 14.89
C ASN A 281 9.96 9.37 16.21
N TRP A 282 10.33 10.65 16.16
CA TRP A 282 10.71 11.39 17.36
C TRP A 282 10.38 12.87 17.23
N VAL A 283 10.17 13.51 18.38
CA VAL A 283 9.80 14.92 18.48
C VAL A 283 10.80 15.62 19.39
N VAL A 284 11.20 16.83 19.01
CA VAL A 284 11.96 17.74 19.86
C VAL A 284 11.06 18.89 20.29
N HIS A 285 10.95 19.10 21.61
CA HIS A 285 10.15 20.20 22.15
C HIS A 285 10.76 21.56 21.75
N GLY A 286 9.93 22.57 21.51
CA GLY A 286 10.36 23.88 21.05
C GLY A 286 11.41 24.57 21.93
N SER A 287 11.37 24.34 23.26
CA SER A 287 12.41 24.87 24.19
C SER A 287 13.82 24.34 23.93
N ARG A 288 13.97 23.29 23.12
CA ARG A 288 15.24 22.64 22.74
C ARG A 288 15.60 22.84 21.27
N SER A 289 14.81 23.61 20.53
CA SER A 289 15.07 23.96 19.14
C SER A 289 15.52 25.41 19.02
N ALA A 290 16.35 25.71 18.03
CA ALA A 290 16.82 27.08 17.80
C ALA A 290 15.71 28.02 17.33
N SER A 291 14.66 27.49 16.68
CA SER A 291 13.51 28.24 16.21
C SER A 291 12.47 28.55 17.30
N GLY A 292 12.53 27.87 18.45
CA GLY A 292 11.48 27.90 19.47
C GLY A 292 10.24 27.04 19.13
N TRP A 293 10.17 26.45 17.93
CA TRP A 293 9.08 25.60 17.50
C TRP A 293 9.43 24.11 17.66
N PRO A 294 8.44 23.24 17.87
CA PRO A 294 8.68 21.81 17.92
C PRO A 294 9.15 21.29 16.56
N LEU A 295 9.97 20.25 16.57
CA LEU A 295 10.45 19.54 15.39
C LEU A 295 9.96 18.09 15.45
N LEU A 296 9.46 17.57 14.33
CA LEU A 296 9.11 16.17 14.18
C LEU A 296 9.97 15.54 13.08
N ALA A 297 10.59 14.41 13.39
CA ALA A 297 11.23 13.56 12.40
C ALA A 297 10.46 12.24 12.30
N ASN A 298 10.22 11.78 11.09
CA ASN A 298 9.63 10.49 10.82
C ASN A 298 10.36 9.82 9.67
N ASP A 299 10.80 8.60 9.92
CA ASP A 299 11.63 7.80 9.05
C ASP A 299 11.02 6.40 8.92
N PRO A 300 9.91 6.25 8.17
CA PRO A 300 9.29 4.96 7.94
C PRO A 300 10.13 4.14 6.95
N HIS A 301 10.74 3.06 7.44
CA HIS A 301 11.54 2.16 6.61
C HIS A 301 10.64 1.37 5.67
N ARG A 302 10.91 1.49 4.38
CA ARG A 302 10.19 0.83 3.29
C ARG A 302 11.15 0.36 2.22
N ALA A 303 10.72 -0.60 1.42
CA ALA A 303 11.48 -1.02 0.25
C ALA A 303 11.74 0.18 -0.66
N ILE A 304 13.00 0.35 -1.08
CA ILE A 304 13.40 1.41 -2.02
C ILE A 304 13.00 0.97 -3.43
N GLY A 305 12.22 1.78 -4.10
CA GLY A 305 11.74 1.52 -5.45
C GLY A 305 11.20 2.76 -6.13
N ALA A 306 11.08 2.69 -7.45
CA ALA A 306 10.43 3.70 -8.26
C ALA A 306 9.34 3.04 -9.12
N PRO A 307 8.09 3.48 -8.99
CA PRO A 307 7.61 4.54 -8.09
C PRO A 307 7.62 4.09 -6.62
N SER A 308 7.82 5.04 -5.71
CA SER A 308 7.82 4.75 -4.27
C SER A 308 6.40 4.51 -3.73
N LEU A 309 6.30 3.91 -2.53
CA LEU A 309 5.03 3.78 -1.82
C LEU A 309 4.41 5.15 -1.56
N ARG A 310 5.21 6.12 -1.12
CA ARG A 310 4.67 7.43 -0.76
C ARG A 310 4.41 8.28 -1.98
N TYR A 311 3.19 8.78 -2.04
CA TYR A 311 2.70 9.75 -3.02
C TYR A 311 2.50 11.09 -2.30
N TRP A 312 3.32 12.07 -2.66
CA TRP A 312 3.31 13.38 -2.03
C TRP A 312 2.26 14.27 -2.67
N ALA A 313 1.50 14.95 -1.83
CA ALA A 313 0.52 15.94 -2.27
C ALA A 313 0.35 17.04 -1.23
N HIS A 314 -0.03 18.23 -1.70
CA HIS A 314 -0.50 19.34 -0.89
C HIS A 314 -1.97 19.60 -1.22
N LEU A 315 -2.84 19.51 -0.24
CA LEU A 315 -4.27 19.59 -0.36
C LEU A 315 -4.78 20.89 0.28
N VAL A 316 -5.35 21.77 -0.52
CA VAL A 316 -5.84 23.10 -0.08
C VAL A 316 -7.29 23.32 -0.50
N ALA A 317 -8.15 23.50 0.48
CA ALA A 317 -9.56 23.92 0.31
C ALA A 317 -10.04 24.57 1.62
N PRO A 318 -11.25 25.17 1.69
CA PRO A 318 -11.79 25.62 2.96
C PRO A 318 -11.80 24.52 4.02
N GLY A 319 -11.08 24.72 5.12
CA GLY A 319 -10.89 23.73 6.21
C GLY A 319 -9.81 22.67 5.95
N TRP A 320 -9.09 22.76 4.84
CA TRP A 320 -7.99 21.90 4.46
C TRP A 320 -6.77 22.70 4.04
N ASN A 321 -5.65 22.44 4.69
CA ASN A 321 -4.33 22.93 4.28
C ASN A 321 -3.30 21.94 4.84
N VAL A 322 -3.05 20.87 4.09
CA VAL A 322 -2.24 19.73 4.56
C VAL A 322 -1.30 19.27 3.47
N ILE A 323 -0.03 19.06 3.83
CA ILE A 323 1.00 18.55 2.93
C ILE A 323 1.72 17.36 3.52
N GLY A 324 2.09 16.39 2.70
CA GLY A 324 2.87 15.23 3.09
C GLY A 324 2.75 14.06 2.15
N GLY A 325 3.15 12.89 2.62
CA GLY A 325 3.13 11.63 1.90
C GLY A 325 1.98 10.72 2.34
N GLY A 326 1.22 10.23 1.38
CA GLY A 326 0.20 9.20 1.55
C GLY A 326 0.47 7.99 0.67
N GLU A 327 -0.43 7.03 0.69
CA GLU A 327 -0.50 6.01 -0.35
C GLU A 327 -1.37 6.57 -1.49
N PRO A 328 -1.01 6.36 -2.76
CA PRO A 328 -1.75 6.96 -3.87
C PRO A 328 -3.21 6.52 -3.94
N THR A 329 -3.54 5.37 -3.37
CA THR A 329 -4.87 4.73 -3.40
C THR A 329 -5.77 5.09 -2.21
N ILE A 330 -5.31 5.95 -1.31
CA ILE A 330 -6.04 6.37 -0.11
C ILE A 330 -6.16 7.89 -0.11
N PRO A 331 -7.37 8.46 0.11
CA PRO A 331 -7.54 9.90 0.23
C PRO A 331 -6.84 10.47 1.47
N GLY A 332 -6.45 11.73 1.40
CA GLY A 332 -5.81 12.46 2.49
C GLY A 332 -4.28 12.30 2.53
N ILE A 333 -3.70 12.61 3.68
CA ILE A 333 -2.26 12.59 3.92
C ILE A 333 -1.97 11.71 5.16
N SER A 334 -1.25 10.62 4.96
CA SER A 334 -0.95 9.67 6.03
C SER A 334 0.15 10.14 6.97
N ILE A 335 1.16 10.82 6.44
CA ILE A 335 2.31 11.37 7.16
C ILE A 335 2.55 12.78 6.64
N GLY A 336 2.51 13.78 7.50
CA GLY A 336 2.66 15.16 7.05
C GLY A 336 2.41 16.18 8.14
N HIS A 337 2.01 17.36 7.71
CA HIS A 337 1.66 18.44 8.62
C HIS A 337 0.62 19.39 8.00
N ASN A 338 0.00 20.17 8.87
CA ASN A 338 -0.78 21.35 8.54
C ASN A 338 -0.26 22.56 9.35
N GLU A 339 -1.01 23.66 9.38
CA GLU A 339 -0.66 24.86 10.15
C GLU A 339 -0.76 24.68 11.67
N HIS A 340 -1.37 23.59 12.15
CA HIS A 340 -1.62 23.35 13.58
C HIS A 340 -0.72 22.27 14.18
N GLY A 341 -0.24 21.33 13.38
CA GLY A 341 0.52 20.20 13.87
C GLY A 341 1.14 19.34 12.79
N ALA A 342 1.95 18.39 13.20
CA ALA A 342 2.58 17.39 12.34
C ALA A 342 2.39 16.00 12.94
N TRP A 343 2.34 14.98 12.07
CA TRP A 343 2.20 13.58 12.47
C TRP A 343 3.06 12.66 11.64
N GLY A 344 3.52 11.61 12.28
CA GLY A 344 4.30 10.55 11.65
C GLY A 344 3.84 9.18 12.14
N LEU A 345 4.17 8.15 11.41
CA LEU A 345 3.80 6.77 11.68
C LEU A 345 5.03 5.87 11.75
N THR A 346 5.02 4.95 12.70
CA THR A 346 5.95 3.82 12.76
C THR A 346 5.17 2.53 12.78
N ILE A 347 5.83 1.42 12.49
CA ILE A 347 5.23 0.10 12.65
C ILE A 347 5.08 -0.17 14.14
N PHE A 348 3.86 -0.44 14.55
CA PHE A 348 3.53 -0.94 15.86
C PHE A 348 2.84 -2.28 15.65
N THR A 349 3.43 -3.34 16.16
CA THR A 349 2.86 -4.70 16.07
C THR A 349 1.60 -4.76 16.93
N THR A 350 0.47 -4.51 16.30
CA THR A 350 -0.84 -4.58 16.94
C THR A 350 -1.38 -6.00 16.80
N ASP A 351 -1.79 -6.57 17.91
CA ASP A 351 -2.57 -7.79 17.95
C ASP A 351 -4.01 -7.48 17.51
N ALA A 352 -4.33 -7.83 16.29
CA ALA A 352 -5.57 -7.45 15.61
C ALA A 352 -6.20 -8.58 14.79
N GLU A 353 -5.56 -9.74 14.73
CA GLU A 353 -6.05 -10.93 14.03
C GLU A 353 -5.93 -12.14 14.95
N ASP A 354 -7.00 -12.93 15.06
CA ASP A 354 -7.06 -14.16 15.84
C ASP A 354 -7.44 -15.37 14.98
N LEU A 355 -6.99 -16.56 15.37
CA LEU A 355 -7.43 -17.83 14.81
C LEU A 355 -8.45 -18.51 15.75
N HIS A 356 -9.63 -18.74 15.21
CA HIS A 356 -10.71 -19.42 15.95
C HIS A 356 -10.93 -20.85 15.43
N VAL A 357 -11.10 -21.80 16.33
CA VAL A 357 -11.46 -23.18 15.99
C VAL A 357 -12.94 -23.38 16.24
N TYR A 358 -13.69 -23.71 15.19
CA TYR A 358 -15.11 -24.01 15.28
C TYR A 358 -15.38 -25.50 15.11
N THR A 359 -16.27 -26.03 15.97
CA THR A 359 -16.79 -27.39 15.81
C THR A 359 -18.10 -27.31 15.02
N THR A 360 -18.15 -27.95 13.87
CA THR A 360 -19.39 -28.03 13.09
C THR A 360 -20.37 -29.03 13.68
N ASN A 361 -21.67 -28.84 13.44
CA ASN A 361 -22.69 -29.80 13.80
C ASN A 361 -22.56 -31.06 12.92
N PRO A 362 -22.38 -32.24 13.51
CA PRO A 362 -22.28 -33.50 12.73
C PRO A 362 -23.52 -33.79 11.86
N ALA A 363 -24.69 -33.28 12.25
CA ALA A 363 -25.96 -33.49 11.51
C ALA A 363 -26.14 -32.49 10.35
N ASP A 364 -25.59 -31.27 10.46
CA ASP A 364 -25.58 -30.29 9.38
C ASP A 364 -24.23 -29.51 9.40
N PRO A 365 -23.31 -29.79 8.48
CA PRO A 365 -22.01 -29.11 8.45
C PRO A 365 -22.06 -27.61 8.16
N ARG A 366 -23.24 -27.05 7.83
CA ARG A 366 -23.48 -25.61 7.68
C ARG A 366 -23.84 -24.92 9.00
N GLU A 367 -23.83 -25.67 10.11
CA GLU A 367 -23.99 -25.14 11.47
C GLU A 367 -22.70 -25.33 12.25
N TYR A 368 -22.42 -24.41 13.15
CA TYR A 368 -21.29 -24.47 14.07
C TYR A 368 -21.74 -24.22 15.50
N ARG A 369 -21.01 -24.79 16.45
CA ARG A 369 -21.29 -24.60 17.89
C ARG A 369 -20.87 -23.20 18.33
N TYR A 370 -21.80 -22.48 18.96
CA TYR A 370 -21.56 -21.16 19.50
C TYR A 370 -22.44 -20.92 20.73
N ARG A 371 -21.84 -20.43 21.84
CA ARG A 371 -22.53 -20.06 23.09
C ARG A 371 -23.54 -21.12 23.61
N GLY A 372 -23.19 -22.38 23.52
CA GLY A 372 -24.04 -23.48 24.02
C GLY A 372 -25.12 -23.96 23.06
N GLY A 373 -25.24 -23.40 21.88
CA GLY A 373 -26.15 -23.80 20.80
C GLY A 373 -25.42 -24.08 19.49
N CYS A 374 -26.21 -24.19 18.41
CA CYS A 374 -25.68 -24.20 17.05
C CYS A 374 -26.21 -22.97 16.30
N GLU A 375 -25.33 -22.30 15.59
CA GLU A 375 -25.65 -21.21 14.68
C GLU A 375 -25.42 -21.62 13.23
N ARG A 376 -26.32 -21.18 12.34
CA ARG A 376 -26.20 -21.46 10.91
C ARG A 376 -25.24 -20.51 10.25
N MET A 377 -24.30 -21.08 9.47
CA MET A 377 -23.39 -20.32 8.62
C MET A 377 -24.16 -19.59 7.52
N ARG A 378 -23.80 -18.36 7.26
CA ARG A 378 -24.24 -17.64 6.06
C ARG A 378 -23.40 -18.15 4.86
N GLU A 379 -24.06 -18.73 3.89
CA GLU A 379 -23.42 -19.18 2.67
C GLU A 379 -23.31 -18.02 1.67
N ILE A 380 -22.11 -17.82 1.13
CA ILE A 380 -21.83 -16.81 0.12
C ILE A 380 -21.22 -17.52 -1.09
N VAL A 381 -21.95 -17.49 -2.21
CA VAL A 381 -21.46 -18.03 -3.49
C VAL A 381 -20.75 -16.92 -4.24
N ASP A 382 -19.52 -17.18 -4.64
CA ASP A 382 -18.70 -16.24 -5.41
C ASP A 382 -18.10 -16.93 -6.64
N THR A 383 -17.90 -16.18 -7.74
CA THR A 383 -17.41 -16.73 -9.01
C THR A 383 -16.09 -16.09 -9.38
N ILE A 384 -15.04 -16.89 -9.53
CA ILE A 384 -13.74 -16.45 -10.01
C ILE A 384 -13.65 -16.69 -11.51
N ARG A 385 -13.48 -15.61 -12.26
CA ARG A 385 -13.19 -15.68 -13.68
C ARG A 385 -11.70 -15.93 -13.89
N VAL A 386 -11.36 -16.74 -14.88
CA VAL A 386 -9.99 -17.12 -15.20
C VAL A 386 -9.74 -16.87 -16.68
N LYS A 387 -8.57 -16.30 -17.00
CA LYS A 387 -8.11 -16.09 -18.38
C LYS A 387 -7.87 -17.42 -19.09
#